data_fe088e1905cdd6b931108fd6bab06d15
#
_entry.id   fe088e1905cdd6b931108fd6bab06d15
#
_cell.length_a   1.000
_cell.length_b   1.000
_cell.length_c   1.000
_cell.angle_alpha   90.00
_cell.angle_beta   90.00
_cell.angle_gamma   90.00
#
_symmetry.space_group_name_H-M   'P 1'
#
loop_
_entity.id
_entity.type
_entity.pdbx_description
1 polymer ?
#
loop_
_entity_poly.entity_id
_entity_poly.type
_entity_poly.pdbx_seq_one_letter_code
_entity_poly.pdbx_strand_id
1 'polypeptide(L)'
;MSISRRNLLAAGSGLALTGALTACGSNTGRGDGGSGGATGGSGGTGGGDLAQWYHQYGEPGTEQAVRRYAAAYKKTKVTVQWRPGNYDQQTAAALLTDGGPDVFEVNGPTLDQIRGGQVVDLTDLFAGVKDDFNPAVLAPKTYEGKIYSIPQVVDMQLLFYRKSMLKKVNLQPPRTLDELVNAAKELTEAGDRKTKGLFLGNDGGAGSLGGTPLYAAGLSLITEDGKVGFDDPSAARALGKLRQLYADKSLLLGAPTDWSDPSAFIQGLTAMQWSGLWALPAVQKALGDDFGVLPFPKEGGSGKPSVPVGAYGAAVSARSKQQAAAKEYIKWLWIEQEEFQTDFALSYGFHIPARVSLAQKASKLKDGAAADAVRFATDNGYAQPLLWTPAGQSAYQDALSRIIKDGANPDTELKTVVRKTNEELQRVKKKSS
;
A
#
# COMPACT_ATOMS: atom_id res chain seq x y z
N MET A 1 34.17 40.92 -23.79
CA MET A 1 33.29 40.93 -24.96
C MET A 1 32.10 40.03 -24.63
N SER A 2 30.93 40.65 -24.41
CA SER A 2 29.70 40.03 -24.02
C SER A 2 28.90 39.68 -25.29
N ILE A 3 28.54 38.41 -25.51
CA ILE A 3 27.66 38.00 -26.61
C ILE A 3 26.28 37.71 -26.05
N SER A 4 25.35 38.57 -26.42
CA SER A 4 23.95 38.56 -26.04
C SER A 4 23.17 37.43 -26.74
N ARG A 5 22.32 36.73 -26.00
CA ARG A 5 21.46 35.57 -26.41
C ARG A 5 20.25 35.98 -27.26
N ARG A 6 20.27 37.06 -28.02
CA ARG A 6 19.06 37.62 -28.64
C ARG A 6 19.00 37.62 -30.19
N ASN A 7 19.96 36.99 -30.89
CA ASN A 7 19.98 36.98 -32.36
C ASN A 7 20.15 35.57 -32.92
N LEU A 8 19.10 34.75 -32.84
CA LEU A 8 19.01 33.49 -33.60
C LEU A 8 17.55 33.16 -33.95
N LEU A 9 16.84 34.10 -34.52
CA LEU A 9 15.55 33.89 -35.15
C LEU A 9 15.39 34.86 -36.32
N ALA A 10 16.03 34.58 -37.45
CA ALA A 10 15.65 35.05 -38.78
C ALA A 10 16.60 34.46 -39.82
N ALA A 11 16.17 33.41 -40.50
CA ALA A 11 16.43 33.15 -41.91
C ALA A 11 16.12 31.70 -42.29
N GLY A 12 15.19 31.47 -43.20
CA GLY A 12 14.99 30.16 -43.81
C GLY A 12 13.56 29.92 -44.26
N SER A 13 13.08 30.76 -45.20
CA SER A 13 11.82 30.53 -45.93
C SER A 13 11.97 29.39 -46.91
N GLY A 14 10.91 28.54 -47.04
CA GLY A 14 10.49 27.96 -48.31
C GLY A 14 10.96 26.52 -48.56
N LEU A 15 9.99 25.60 -48.46
CA LEU A 15 9.60 24.68 -49.50
C LEU A 15 8.43 23.85 -49.04
N ALA A 16 7.29 24.08 -49.63
CA ALA A 16 6.10 23.26 -49.53
C ALA A 16 6.29 21.97 -50.30
N LEU A 17 5.94 20.84 -49.71
CA LEU A 17 5.60 19.62 -50.45
C LEU A 17 4.51 18.88 -49.66
N THR A 18 3.37 18.84 -50.32
CA THR A 18 2.16 18.06 -50.00
C THR A 18 2.47 16.57 -50.00
N GLY A 19 1.95 15.88 -48.99
CA GLY A 19 2.02 14.41 -48.90
C GLY A 19 1.06 13.85 -47.87
N ALA A 20 -0.14 13.61 -48.33
CA ALA A 20 -1.16 12.63 -47.96
C ALA A 20 -1.10 11.95 -46.58
N LEU A 21 -2.17 12.20 -45.80
CA LEU A 21 -2.73 11.32 -44.77
C LEU A 21 -3.06 9.94 -45.36
N THR A 22 -2.49 8.88 -44.78
CA THR A 22 -3.10 7.55 -44.81
C THR A 22 -3.03 6.95 -43.42
N ALA A 23 -4.17 7.05 -42.73
CA ALA A 23 -4.52 6.17 -41.63
C ALA A 23 -4.91 4.80 -42.19
N CYS A 24 -4.90 3.78 -41.30
CA CYS A 24 -5.40 2.44 -41.45
C CYS A 24 -4.39 1.39 -41.97
N GLY A 25 -3.81 0.70 -41.03
CA GLY A 25 -3.21 -0.62 -41.21
C GLY A 25 -3.92 -1.64 -40.36
N SER A 26 -5.09 -2.10 -40.76
CA SER A 26 -5.71 -3.33 -40.30
C SER A 26 -4.95 -4.48 -40.94
N ASN A 27 -4.29 -5.31 -40.11
CA ASN A 27 -3.63 -6.53 -40.59
C ASN A 27 -4.56 -7.72 -40.39
N THR A 28 -5.39 -8.01 -41.40
CA THR A 28 -6.12 -9.27 -41.57
C THR A 28 -5.25 -10.20 -42.41
N GLY A 29 -4.42 -11.00 -41.76
CA GLY A 29 -3.73 -12.13 -42.37
C GLY A 29 -4.61 -13.38 -42.36
N ARG A 30 -5.34 -13.60 -43.48
CA ARG A 30 -6.04 -14.86 -43.78
C ARG A 30 -5.11 -15.73 -44.61
N GLY A 31 -4.70 -16.83 -44.03
CA GLY A 31 -3.99 -17.88 -44.72
C GLY A 31 -4.80 -19.18 -44.69
N ASP A 32 -5.19 -19.63 -45.86
CA ASP A 32 -5.96 -20.83 -46.12
C ASP A 32 -5.17 -22.11 -45.91
N GLY A 33 -5.90 -23.19 -45.54
CA GLY A 33 -5.67 -24.50 -46.07
C GLY A 33 -4.98 -25.52 -45.18
N GLY A 34 -5.74 -26.50 -44.64
CA GLY A 34 -5.24 -27.73 -44.05
C GLY A 34 -6.27 -28.55 -43.32
N SER A 35 -7.07 -29.29 -44.12
CA SER A 35 -7.94 -30.36 -43.68
C SER A 35 -7.19 -31.50 -42.98
N GLY A 36 -7.64 -31.97 -41.81
CA GLY A 36 -7.13 -33.21 -41.20
C GLY A 36 -7.72 -33.56 -39.85
N GLY A 37 -8.69 -34.48 -39.83
CA GLY A 37 -8.81 -35.49 -38.78
C GLY A 37 -9.50 -35.13 -37.47
N ALA A 38 -10.82 -35.35 -37.39
CA ALA A 38 -11.54 -35.49 -36.12
C ALA A 38 -11.09 -36.77 -35.41
N THR A 39 -10.58 -36.66 -34.18
CA THR A 39 -10.63 -37.71 -33.18
C THR A 39 -11.29 -37.15 -31.92
N GLY A 40 -12.42 -37.69 -31.55
CA GLY A 40 -13.18 -37.37 -30.36
C GLY A 40 -12.38 -37.67 -29.10
N GLY A 41 -12.36 -36.72 -28.19
CA GLY A 41 -11.79 -36.81 -26.88
C GLY A 41 -12.64 -36.00 -25.91
N SER A 42 -13.42 -36.72 -25.13
CA SER A 42 -13.86 -36.44 -23.78
C SER A 42 -14.08 -34.97 -23.38
N GLY A 43 -15.34 -34.62 -23.06
CA GLY A 43 -15.79 -33.31 -22.54
C GLY A 43 -15.02 -32.87 -21.32
N GLY A 44 -14.05 -31.97 -21.52
CA GLY A 44 -13.58 -31.04 -20.51
C GLY A 44 -14.37 -29.75 -20.69
N THR A 45 -15.00 -29.26 -19.64
CA THR A 45 -15.59 -27.92 -19.56
C THR A 45 -14.49 -26.91 -19.90
N GLY A 46 -14.47 -26.44 -21.13
CA GLY A 46 -13.45 -25.52 -21.65
C GLY A 46 -13.54 -24.15 -21.00
N GLY A 47 -12.89 -23.98 -19.86
CA GLY A 47 -12.55 -22.67 -19.32
C GLY A 47 -11.28 -22.17 -20.02
N GLY A 48 -11.28 -20.93 -20.50
CA GLY A 48 -10.09 -20.26 -20.99
C GLY A 48 -9.06 -20.04 -19.87
N ASP A 49 -7.87 -19.52 -20.22
CA ASP A 49 -6.84 -19.14 -19.25
C ASP A 49 -7.36 -18.07 -18.29
N LEU A 50 -7.01 -18.15 -16.98
CA LEU A 50 -7.30 -17.11 -16.00
C LEU A 50 -6.25 -16.00 -16.08
N ALA A 51 -6.67 -14.74 -16.10
CA ALA A 51 -5.81 -13.57 -15.99
C ALA A 51 -5.71 -13.13 -14.53
N GLN A 52 -4.50 -13.20 -13.97
CA GLN A 52 -4.24 -12.73 -12.61
C GLN A 52 -3.33 -11.50 -12.63
N TRP A 53 -3.76 -10.40 -11.97
CA TRP A 53 -3.00 -9.18 -11.82
C TRP A 53 -2.37 -9.07 -10.44
N TYR A 54 -1.07 -8.75 -10.45
CA TYR A 54 -0.29 -8.36 -9.28
C TYR A 54 0.23 -6.94 -9.45
N HIS A 55 0.27 -6.17 -8.37
CA HIS A 55 1.07 -4.95 -8.36
C HIS A 55 2.57 -5.29 -8.40
N GLN A 56 3.38 -4.32 -8.74
CA GLN A 56 4.83 -4.49 -8.71
C GLN A 56 5.32 -4.41 -7.25
N TYR A 57 5.75 -5.54 -6.72
CA TYR A 57 6.45 -5.61 -5.44
C TYR A 57 7.89 -5.12 -5.60
N GLY A 58 8.44 -4.49 -4.56
CA GLY A 58 9.84 -4.06 -4.52
C GLY A 58 10.83 -5.18 -4.17
N GLU A 59 10.35 -6.30 -3.65
CA GLU A 59 11.16 -7.40 -3.15
C GLU A 59 11.62 -8.32 -4.28
N PRO A 60 12.94 -8.51 -4.42
CA PRO A 60 13.47 -9.40 -5.44
C PRO A 60 12.98 -10.85 -5.28
N GLY A 61 12.51 -11.45 -6.37
CA GLY A 61 12.06 -12.84 -6.40
C GLY A 61 10.54 -13.03 -6.24
N THR A 62 9.79 -12.03 -5.80
CA THR A 62 8.34 -12.14 -5.61
C THR A 62 7.61 -12.42 -6.92
N GLU A 63 7.97 -11.75 -8.03
CA GLU A 63 7.37 -12.01 -9.33
C GLU A 63 7.59 -13.46 -9.79
N GLN A 64 8.82 -13.98 -9.63
CA GLN A 64 9.14 -15.35 -9.99
C GLN A 64 8.37 -16.36 -9.12
N ALA A 65 8.16 -16.03 -7.84
CA ALA A 65 7.41 -16.86 -6.92
C ALA A 65 5.94 -16.97 -7.32
N VAL A 66 5.25 -15.86 -7.56
CA VAL A 66 3.82 -15.89 -7.93
C VAL A 66 3.60 -16.56 -9.29
N ARG A 67 4.55 -16.41 -10.24
CA ARG A 67 4.52 -17.15 -11.51
C ARG A 67 4.70 -18.65 -11.29
N ARG A 68 5.58 -19.07 -10.37
CA ARG A 68 5.77 -20.48 -9.98
C ARG A 68 4.52 -21.05 -9.33
N TYR A 69 3.85 -20.30 -8.44
CA TYR A 69 2.60 -20.75 -7.82
C TYR A 69 1.50 -20.92 -8.86
N ALA A 70 1.34 -19.95 -9.75
CA ALA A 70 0.39 -20.03 -10.86
C ALA A 70 0.64 -21.26 -11.74
N ALA A 71 1.89 -21.53 -12.09
CA ALA A 71 2.28 -22.71 -12.90
C ALA A 71 2.08 -24.06 -12.17
N ALA A 72 2.05 -24.05 -10.84
CA ALA A 72 1.78 -25.23 -10.02
C ALA A 72 0.29 -25.63 -10.03
N TYR A 73 -0.62 -24.69 -10.28
CA TYR A 73 -2.05 -24.98 -10.41
C TYR A 73 -2.34 -25.72 -11.73
N LYS A 74 -2.98 -26.92 -11.64
CA LYS A 74 -3.11 -27.81 -12.80
C LYS A 74 -4.52 -27.88 -13.40
N LYS A 75 -5.53 -27.27 -12.74
CA LYS A 75 -6.92 -27.34 -13.22
C LYS A 75 -7.21 -26.35 -14.34
N THR A 76 -6.57 -25.20 -14.31
CA THR A 76 -6.73 -24.12 -15.29
C THR A 76 -5.39 -23.40 -15.42
N LYS A 77 -4.98 -23.02 -16.62
CA LYS A 77 -3.80 -22.21 -16.80
C LYS A 77 -4.04 -20.80 -16.27
N VAL A 78 -3.10 -20.29 -15.46
CA VAL A 78 -3.16 -18.94 -14.89
C VAL A 78 -2.02 -18.10 -15.48
N THR A 79 -2.38 -16.99 -16.09
CA THR A 79 -1.43 -16.04 -16.67
C THR A 79 -1.27 -14.84 -15.73
N VAL A 80 -0.09 -14.75 -15.11
CA VAL A 80 0.26 -13.67 -14.19
C VAL A 80 0.70 -12.44 -14.97
N GLN A 81 0.08 -11.30 -14.69
CA GLN A 81 0.44 -9.99 -15.19
C GLN A 81 0.97 -9.12 -14.06
N TRP A 82 2.23 -8.72 -14.19
CA TRP A 82 2.93 -7.82 -13.27
C TRP A 82 2.67 -6.38 -13.69
N ARG A 83 2.06 -5.56 -12.81
CA ARG A 83 1.56 -4.23 -13.16
C ARG A 83 2.35 -3.14 -12.43
N PRO A 84 3.30 -2.48 -13.09
CA PRO A 84 3.99 -1.32 -12.52
C PRO A 84 3.11 -0.06 -12.50
N GLY A 85 3.52 0.91 -11.70
CA GLY A 85 2.85 2.21 -11.60
C GLY A 85 1.66 2.22 -10.65
N ASN A 86 0.68 3.07 -10.92
CA ASN A 86 -0.51 3.18 -10.06
C ASN A 86 -1.47 2.00 -10.30
N TYR A 87 -1.19 0.90 -9.63
CA TYR A 87 -1.91 -0.36 -9.74
C TYR A 87 -3.39 -0.23 -9.36
N ASP A 88 -3.69 0.44 -8.25
CA ASP A 88 -5.07 0.55 -7.76
C ASP A 88 -5.96 1.32 -8.74
N GLN A 89 -5.42 2.36 -9.37
CA GLN A 89 -6.14 3.10 -10.40
C GLN A 89 -6.34 2.27 -11.68
N GLN A 90 -5.31 1.53 -12.11
CA GLN A 90 -5.40 0.62 -13.26
C GLN A 90 -6.47 -0.44 -13.03
N THR A 91 -6.45 -1.07 -11.85
CA THR A 91 -7.40 -2.13 -11.47
C THR A 91 -8.82 -1.57 -11.37
N ALA A 92 -9.03 -0.44 -10.71
CA ALA A 92 -10.34 0.20 -10.60
C ALA A 92 -10.95 0.50 -11.99
N ALA A 93 -10.16 0.98 -12.95
CA ALA A 93 -10.61 1.20 -14.32
C ALA A 93 -10.93 -0.11 -15.06
N ALA A 94 -10.10 -1.13 -14.90
CA ALA A 94 -10.25 -2.42 -15.57
C ALA A 94 -11.48 -3.19 -15.09
N LEU A 95 -11.86 -3.10 -13.82
CA LEU A 95 -13.05 -3.74 -13.26
C LEU A 95 -14.38 -3.21 -13.86
N LEU A 96 -14.32 -2.08 -14.57
CA LEU A 96 -15.47 -1.54 -15.30
C LEU A 96 -15.59 -2.08 -16.74
N THR A 97 -14.61 -2.86 -17.20
CA THR A 97 -14.51 -3.35 -18.60
C THR A 97 -14.44 -4.87 -18.65
N ASP A 98 -14.75 -5.45 -19.82
CA ASP A 98 -14.68 -6.90 -20.03
C ASP A 98 -13.25 -7.41 -20.29
N GLY A 99 -12.28 -6.50 -20.46
CA GLY A 99 -10.85 -6.82 -20.63
C GLY A 99 -10.05 -6.79 -19.32
N GLY A 100 -10.71 -6.71 -18.18
CA GLY A 100 -10.08 -6.73 -16.86
C GLY A 100 -9.58 -8.12 -16.44
N PRO A 101 -8.93 -8.23 -15.26
CA PRO A 101 -8.47 -9.50 -14.71
C PRO A 101 -9.63 -10.38 -14.24
N ASP A 102 -9.41 -11.71 -14.19
CA ASP A 102 -10.27 -12.64 -13.47
C ASP A 102 -9.99 -12.59 -11.97
N VAL A 103 -8.69 -12.57 -11.61
CA VAL A 103 -8.18 -12.47 -10.24
C VAL A 103 -7.26 -11.26 -10.14
N PHE A 104 -7.37 -10.52 -9.06
CA PHE A 104 -6.54 -9.33 -8.83
C PHE A 104 -6.25 -9.13 -7.35
N GLU A 105 -5.21 -8.39 -7.06
CA GLU A 105 -4.91 -7.95 -5.71
C GLU A 105 -5.67 -6.68 -5.35
N VAL A 106 -6.10 -6.59 -4.10
CA VAL A 106 -6.71 -5.39 -3.53
C VAL A 106 -6.44 -5.31 -2.03
N ASN A 107 -6.09 -4.14 -1.54
CA ASN A 107 -5.89 -3.93 -0.11
C ASN A 107 -7.21 -4.05 0.69
N GLY A 108 -8.30 -3.66 0.07
CA GLY A 108 -9.70 -3.87 0.47
C GLY A 108 -10.58 -3.26 -0.61
N PRO A 109 -11.57 -4.00 -1.14
CA PRO A 109 -12.50 -3.43 -2.10
C PRO A 109 -13.22 -2.23 -1.47
N THR A 110 -13.39 -1.17 -2.24
CA THR A 110 -14.15 0.01 -1.79
C THR A 110 -15.64 -0.33 -1.71
N LEU A 111 -16.38 0.42 -0.89
CA LEU A 111 -17.83 0.26 -0.82
C LEU A 111 -18.53 0.46 -2.18
N ASP A 112 -18.04 1.38 -2.99
CA ASP A 112 -18.58 1.59 -4.34
C ASP A 112 -18.32 0.38 -5.26
N GLN A 113 -17.16 -0.30 -5.13
CA GLN A 113 -16.87 -1.55 -5.84
C GLN A 113 -17.77 -2.70 -5.38
N ILE A 114 -17.95 -2.86 -4.06
CA ILE A 114 -18.80 -3.91 -3.48
C ILE A 114 -20.26 -3.71 -3.91
N ARG A 115 -20.80 -2.53 -3.67
CA ARG A 115 -22.20 -2.19 -3.98
C ARG A 115 -22.49 -2.08 -5.47
N GLY A 116 -21.48 -1.71 -6.25
CA GLY A 116 -21.52 -1.71 -7.71
C GLY A 116 -21.42 -3.11 -8.33
N GLY A 117 -21.31 -4.16 -7.50
CA GLY A 117 -21.21 -5.54 -7.97
C GLY A 117 -19.97 -5.79 -8.83
N GLN A 118 -18.84 -5.13 -8.51
CA GLN A 118 -17.60 -5.28 -9.26
C GLN A 118 -16.73 -6.43 -8.75
N VAL A 119 -16.96 -6.88 -7.52
CA VAL A 119 -16.22 -7.93 -6.83
C VAL A 119 -17.15 -9.06 -6.38
N VAL A 120 -16.66 -10.28 -6.44
CA VAL A 120 -17.40 -11.49 -6.10
C VAL A 120 -17.39 -11.73 -4.60
N ASP A 121 -18.52 -12.17 -4.03
CA ASP A 121 -18.62 -12.68 -2.67
C ASP A 121 -17.85 -14.00 -2.54
N LEU A 122 -16.89 -14.04 -1.62
CA LEU A 122 -16.00 -15.18 -1.34
C LEU A 122 -16.26 -15.84 0.01
N THR A 123 -17.35 -15.47 0.69
CA THR A 123 -17.65 -15.92 2.06
C THR A 123 -17.68 -17.44 2.19
N ASP A 124 -18.18 -18.13 1.18
CA ASP A 124 -18.23 -19.60 1.13
C ASP A 124 -16.85 -20.27 1.20
N LEU A 125 -15.81 -19.59 0.72
CA LEU A 125 -14.43 -20.10 0.76
C LEU A 125 -13.85 -20.13 2.18
N PHE A 126 -14.42 -19.37 3.10
CA PHE A 126 -13.94 -19.25 4.47
C PHE A 126 -14.59 -20.25 5.44
N ALA A 127 -15.43 -21.14 4.95
CA ALA A 127 -16.08 -22.16 5.78
C ALA A 127 -15.04 -23.01 6.52
N GLY A 128 -15.08 -22.98 7.86
CA GLY A 128 -14.17 -23.73 8.74
C GLY A 128 -12.74 -23.16 8.88
N VAL A 129 -12.41 -22.05 8.21
CA VAL A 129 -11.05 -21.45 8.28
C VAL A 129 -11.05 -19.95 8.62
N LYS A 130 -12.21 -19.31 8.72
CA LYS A 130 -12.33 -17.88 8.94
C LYS A 130 -11.57 -17.40 10.17
N ASP A 131 -11.70 -18.13 11.28
CA ASP A 131 -11.12 -17.76 12.57
C ASP A 131 -9.58 -17.93 12.62
N ASP A 132 -9.01 -18.60 11.63
CA ASP A 132 -7.55 -18.68 11.46
C ASP A 132 -6.96 -17.50 10.70
N PHE A 133 -7.75 -16.61 10.15
CA PHE A 133 -7.26 -15.37 9.55
C PHE A 133 -7.16 -14.25 10.58
N ASN A 134 -6.07 -13.46 10.49
CA ASN A 134 -5.89 -12.29 11.34
C ASN A 134 -7.05 -11.30 11.12
N PRO A 135 -7.80 -10.95 12.17
CA PRO A 135 -8.99 -10.10 12.04
C PRO A 135 -8.67 -8.69 11.54
N ALA A 136 -7.49 -8.14 11.82
CA ALA A 136 -7.10 -6.80 11.39
C ALA A 136 -6.98 -6.68 9.85
N VAL A 137 -6.58 -7.75 9.16
CA VAL A 137 -6.51 -7.76 7.69
C VAL A 137 -7.76 -8.30 7.03
N LEU A 138 -8.61 -9.02 7.76
CA LEU A 138 -9.89 -9.54 7.26
C LEU A 138 -11.00 -8.48 7.33
N ALA A 139 -11.01 -7.66 8.37
CA ALA A 139 -12.06 -6.66 8.59
C ALA A 139 -12.23 -5.67 7.42
N PRO A 140 -11.15 -5.07 6.84
CA PRO A 140 -11.28 -4.16 5.70
C PRO A 140 -11.78 -4.85 4.41
N LYS A 141 -11.81 -6.18 4.39
CA LYS A 141 -12.25 -7.02 3.26
C LYS A 141 -13.66 -7.58 3.46
N THR A 142 -14.28 -7.20 4.58
CA THR A 142 -15.62 -7.70 4.99
C THR A 142 -16.63 -6.56 5.01
N TYR A 143 -17.78 -6.75 4.37
CA TYR A 143 -18.90 -5.83 4.39
C TYR A 143 -20.21 -6.58 4.56
N GLU A 144 -21.02 -6.17 5.54
CA GLU A 144 -22.32 -6.81 5.87
C GLU A 144 -22.21 -8.33 6.04
N GLY A 145 -21.13 -8.78 6.72
CA GLY A 145 -20.87 -10.20 6.97
C GLY A 145 -20.30 -10.99 5.78
N LYS A 146 -20.20 -10.38 4.60
CA LYS A 146 -19.64 -10.97 3.39
C LYS A 146 -18.19 -10.61 3.19
N ILE A 147 -17.39 -11.56 2.73
CA ILE A 147 -15.95 -11.40 2.50
C ILE A 147 -15.70 -11.29 0.99
N TYR A 148 -14.93 -10.28 0.57
CA TYR A 148 -14.71 -9.98 -0.85
C TYR A 148 -13.25 -10.11 -1.30
N SER A 149 -12.36 -10.48 -0.40
CA SER A 149 -10.94 -10.72 -0.73
C SER A 149 -10.31 -11.65 0.31
N ILE A 150 -9.45 -12.56 -0.13
CA ILE A 150 -8.68 -13.44 0.77
C ILE A 150 -7.38 -12.71 1.12
N PRO A 151 -7.10 -12.39 2.40
CA PRO A 151 -5.84 -11.79 2.79
C PRO A 151 -4.65 -12.71 2.43
N GLN A 152 -3.59 -12.14 1.84
CA GLN A 152 -2.39 -12.89 1.47
C GLN A 152 -1.37 -12.90 2.59
N VAL A 153 -1.18 -11.75 3.24
CA VAL A 153 -0.24 -11.53 4.35
C VAL A 153 -0.83 -10.54 5.34
N VAL A 154 -0.14 -10.31 6.44
CA VAL A 154 -0.29 -9.12 7.29
C VAL A 154 0.95 -8.27 7.10
N ASP A 155 0.74 -7.02 6.75
CA ASP A 155 1.78 -6.04 6.60
C ASP A 155 1.56 -4.85 7.52
N MET A 156 2.62 -4.10 7.77
CA MET A 156 2.56 -2.93 8.63
C MET A 156 3.63 -1.90 8.28
N GLN A 157 3.41 -0.68 8.73
CA GLN A 157 4.41 0.37 8.63
C GLN A 157 4.96 0.70 10.03
N LEU A 158 6.26 0.95 10.09
CA LEU A 158 7.02 1.15 11.31
C LEU A 158 8.04 2.28 11.13
N LEU A 159 8.45 2.88 12.22
CA LEU A 159 9.56 3.82 12.26
C LEU A 159 10.86 3.04 12.50
N PHE A 160 11.70 2.95 11.47
CA PHE A 160 13.06 2.43 11.58
C PHE A 160 14.00 3.52 12.11
N TYR A 161 14.96 3.15 12.97
CA TYR A 161 15.94 4.09 13.51
C TYR A 161 17.33 3.49 13.64
N ARG A 162 18.38 4.29 13.50
CA ARG A 162 19.78 3.90 13.69
C ARG A 162 20.17 4.04 15.15
N LYS A 163 20.50 2.92 15.81
CA LYS A 163 20.91 2.89 17.21
C LYS A 163 22.17 3.70 17.46
N SER A 164 23.18 3.54 16.60
CA SER A 164 24.46 4.28 16.69
C SER A 164 24.29 5.79 16.56
N MET A 165 23.38 6.24 15.68
CA MET A 165 23.14 7.67 15.45
C MET A 165 22.42 8.32 16.65
N LEU A 166 21.40 7.67 17.22
CA LEU A 166 20.74 8.13 18.45
C LEU A 166 21.73 8.18 19.62
N LYS A 167 22.55 7.14 19.77
CA LYS A 167 23.60 7.08 20.81
C LYS A 167 24.59 8.24 20.68
N LYS A 168 24.99 8.62 19.46
CA LYS A 168 25.92 9.72 19.21
C LYS A 168 25.41 11.06 19.74
N VAL A 169 24.12 11.30 19.72
CA VAL A 169 23.47 12.49 20.26
C VAL A 169 22.86 12.29 21.66
N ASN A 170 23.18 11.16 22.29
CA ASN A 170 22.72 10.81 23.64
C ASN A 170 21.18 10.80 23.78
N LEU A 171 20.47 10.36 22.75
CA LEU A 171 19.01 10.25 22.74
C LEU A 171 18.57 8.79 22.79
N GLN A 172 17.38 8.59 23.41
CA GLN A 172 16.65 7.32 23.37
C GLN A 172 15.72 7.29 22.15
N PRO A 173 15.30 6.11 21.69
CA PRO A 173 14.28 5.99 20.66
C PRO A 173 12.98 6.74 21.04
N PRO A 174 12.42 7.57 20.15
CA PRO A 174 11.30 8.46 20.48
C PRO A 174 10.00 7.68 20.76
N ARG A 175 9.29 8.06 21.82
CA ARG A 175 8.01 7.45 22.24
C ARG A 175 6.83 8.41 22.06
N THR A 176 7.11 9.71 21.93
CA THR A 176 6.12 10.77 21.70
C THR A 176 6.47 11.55 20.44
N LEU A 177 5.49 12.25 19.87
CA LEU A 177 5.74 13.14 18.73
C LEU A 177 6.69 14.28 19.07
N ASP A 178 6.68 14.79 20.32
CA ASP A 178 7.67 15.77 20.75
C ASP A 178 9.08 15.22 20.77
N GLU A 179 9.26 14.00 21.29
CA GLU A 179 10.56 13.32 21.24
C GLU A 179 11.00 13.03 19.81
N LEU A 180 10.07 12.68 18.89
CA LEU A 180 10.37 12.46 17.48
C LEU A 180 10.86 13.76 16.80
N VAL A 181 10.18 14.88 17.04
CA VAL A 181 10.55 16.19 16.52
C VAL A 181 11.93 16.58 17.02
N ASN A 182 12.16 16.46 18.35
CA ASN A 182 13.47 16.77 18.95
C ASN A 182 14.57 15.84 18.39
N ALA A 183 14.34 14.53 18.34
CA ALA A 183 15.34 13.59 17.82
C ALA A 183 15.67 13.86 16.35
N ALA A 184 14.67 14.18 15.52
CA ALA A 184 14.90 14.48 14.13
C ALA A 184 15.74 15.76 13.95
N LYS A 185 15.51 16.77 14.79
CA LYS A 185 16.29 18.02 14.80
C LYS A 185 17.74 17.77 15.22
N GLU A 186 17.96 17.18 16.39
CA GLU A 186 19.29 16.89 16.94
C GLU A 186 20.11 15.99 15.99
N LEU A 187 19.53 14.98 15.41
CA LEU A 187 20.18 14.10 14.44
C LEU A 187 20.56 14.84 13.15
N THR A 188 19.72 15.78 12.70
CA THR A 188 20.04 16.62 11.52
C THR A 188 21.21 17.57 11.80
N GLU A 189 21.25 18.17 12.98
CA GLU A 189 22.33 19.07 13.40
C GLU A 189 23.66 18.32 13.57
N ALA A 190 23.62 17.14 14.23
CA ALA A 190 24.79 16.29 14.44
C ALA A 190 25.34 15.65 13.13
N GLY A 191 24.52 15.57 12.10
CA GLY A 191 24.89 15.10 10.76
C GLY A 191 25.41 16.20 9.84
N ASP A 192 25.76 17.39 10.35
CA ASP A 192 26.16 18.58 9.57
C ASP A 192 25.14 18.91 8.47
N ARG A 193 23.87 18.59 8.72
CA ARG A 193 22.74 18.72 7.80
C ARG A 193 22.84 17.91 6.50
N LYS A 194 23.88 17.11 6.35
CA LYS A 194 24.04 16.14 5.25
C LYS A 194 23.18 14.89 5.49
N THR A 195 23.19 14.37 6.71
CA THR A 195 22.25 13.36 7.16
C THR A 195 21.04 14.05 7.77
N LYS A 196 19.84 13.68 7.34
CA LYS A 196 18.60 14.19 7.92
C LYS A 196 18.13 13.31 9.06
N GLY A 197 17.38 13.91 9.99
CA GLY A 197 16.88 13.18 11.15
C GLY A 197 15.79 12.16 10.78
N LEU A 198 14.92 12.50 9.80
CA LEU A 198 13.77 11.68 9.50
C LEU A 198 13.41 11.71 8.00
N PHE A 199 13.01 10.55 7.46
CA PHE A 199 12.44 10.40 6.13
C PHE A 199 11.02 9.82 6.24
N LEU A 200 10.03 10.56 5.74
CA LEU A 200 8.62 10.18 5.69
C LEU A 200 8.09 10.11 4.25
N GLY A 201 8.96 10.28 3.26
CA GLY A 201 8.62 10.48 1.85
C GLY A 201 8.98 11.90 1.38
N ASN A 202 9.14 12.06 0.06
CA ASN A 202 9.54 13.33 -0.55
C ASN A 202 8.47 14.44 -0.46
N ASP A 203 7.26 14.07 -0.04
CA ASP A 203 6.13 14.96 0.23
C ASP A 203 6.02 15.37 1.72
N GLY A 204 6.98 14.93 2.55
CA GLY A 204 6.99 15.21 3.98
C GLY A 204 6.05 14.35 4.80
N GLY A 205 5.55 13.25 4.23
CA GLY A 205 4.68 12.28 4.89
C GLY A 205 3.19 12.43 4.54
N ALA A 206 2.81 13.36 3.67
CA ALA A 206 1.41 13.57 3.31
C ALA A 206 0.78 12.32 2.65
N GLY A 207 1.54 11.61 1.83
CA GLY A 207 1.10 10.37 1.18
C GLY A 207 1.30 9.12 2.03
N SER A 208 2.43 9.03 2.75
CA SER A 208 2.84 7.79 3.43
C SER A 208 2.20 7.56 4.79
N LEU A 209 1.90 8.63 5.55
CA LEU A 209 1.41 8.48 6.93
C LEU A 209 -0.07 8.13 7.02
N GLY A 210 -0.88 8.46 6.00
CA GLY A 210 -2.32 8.25 6.07
C GLY A 210 -2.92 8.82 7.36
N GLY A 211 -3.80 8.07 8.00
CA GLY A 211 -4.43 8.45 9.28
C GLY A 211 -3.55 8.27 10.52
N THR A 212 -2.31 7.78 10.38
CA THR A 212 -1.44 7.43 11.52
C THR A 212 -1.29 8.54 12.55
N PRO A 213 -1.11 9.84 12.20
CA PRO A 213 -1.01 10.91 13.19
C PRO A 213 -2.29 11.11 13.99
N LEU A 214 -3.46 10.81 13.42
CA LEU A 214 -4.75 10.89 14.11
C LEU A 214 -4.90 9.75 15.12
N TYR A 215 -4.55 8.52 14.74
CA TYR A 215 -4.52 7.39 15.66
C TYR A 215 -3.50 7.60 16.78
N ALA A 216 -2.34 8.18 16.46
CA ALA A 216 -1.33 8.57 17.46
C ALA A 216 -1.84 9.60 18.47
N ALA A 217 -2.81 10.43 18.08
CA ALA A 217 -3.52 11.35 18.98
C ALA A 217 -4.65 10.67 19.79
N GLY A 218 -4.84 9.36 19.64
CA GLY A 218 -5.92 8.61 20.30
C GLY A 218 -7.27 8.70 19.59
N LEU A 219 -7.28 9.16 18.34
CA LEU A 219 -8.46 9.35 17.52
C LEU A 219 -8.61 8.22 16.49
N SER A 220 -9.69 8.24 15.72
CA SER A 220 -9.92 7.34 14.59
C SER A 220 -10.31 8.12 13.35
N LEU A 221 -10.15 7.52 12.15
CA LEU A 221 -10.67 8.12 10.92
C LEU A 221 -12.20 8.15 10.92
N ILE A 222 -12.78 7.01 11.21
CA ILE A 222 -14.23 6.81 11.34
C ILE A 222 -14.48 6.02 12.62
N THR A 223 -15.45 6.46 13.41
CA THR A 223 -15.88 5.77 14.63
C THR A 223 -16.71 4.53 14.33
N GLU A 224 -16.92 3.66 15.30
CA GLU A 224 -17.72 2.44 15.15
C GLU A 224 -19.18 2.73 14.72
N ASP A 225 -19.74 3.87 15.16
CA ASP A 225 -21.08 4.32 14.76
C ASP A 225 -21.10 5.05 13.40
N GLY A 226 -19.97 5.02 12.68
CA GLY A 226 -19.86 5.52 11.31
C GLY A 226 -19.86 7.04 11.19
N LYS A 227 -19.28 7.75 12.15
CA LYS A 227 -19.05 9.20 12.14
C LYS A 227 -17.57 9.53 11.96
N VAL A 228 -17.25 10.77 11.62
CA VAL A 228 -15.86 11.27 11.64
C VAL A 228 -15.33 11.20 13.08
N GLY A 229 -14.16 10.56 13.25
CA GLY A 229 -13.57 10.30 14.57
C GLY A 229 -12.43 11.24 14.96
N PHE A 230 -12.14 12.28 14.16
CA PHE A 230 -11.00 13.19 14.37
C PHE A 230 -11.39 14.68 14.44
N ASP A 231 -12.64 14.98 14.69
CA ASP A 231 -13.10 16.37 14.97
C ASP A 231 -12.76 16.74 16.43
N ASP A 232 -11.47 16.86 16.70
CA ASP A 232 -10.91 17.08 18.03
C ASP A 232 -9.62 17.93 17.94
N PRO A 233 -9.37 18.85 18.88
CA PRO A 233 -8.16 19.67 18.88
C PRO A 233 -6.83 18.89 18.92
N SER A 234 -6.81 17.64 19.40
CA SER A 234 -5.61 16.80 19.41
C SER A 234 -5.17 16.43 18.01
N ALA A 235 -6.10 16.34 17.03
CA ALA A 235 -5.77 16.16 15.63
C ALA A 235 -4.90 17.32 15.11
N ALA A 236 -5.32 18.55 15.36
CA ALA A 236 -4.56 19.73 14.93
C ALA A 236 -3.16 19.79 15.57
N ARG A 237 -3.04 19.41 16.85
CA ARG A 237 -1.73 19.34 17.52
C ARG A 237 -0.81 18.31 16.86
N ALA A 238 -1.32 17.10 16.57
CA ALA A 238 -0.54 16.06 15.91
C ALA A 238 -0.03 16.51 14.53
N LEU A 239 -0.91 17.11 13.71
CA LEU A 239 -0.53 17.62 12.40
C LEU A 239 0.42 18.81 12.47
N GLY A 240 0.31 19.66 13.50
CA GLY A 240 1.24 20.75 13.78
C GLY A 240 2.68 20.27 14.01
N LYS A 241 2.88 19.10 14.64
CA LYS A 241 4.22 18.48 14.81
C LYS A 241 4.84 18.07 13.47
N LEU A 242 4.05 17.59 12.52
CA LEU A 242 4.55 17.29 11.17
C LEU A 242 5.00 18.56 10.44
N ARG A 243 4.25 19.66 10.59
CA ARG A 243 4.67 20.97 10.09
C ARG A 243 5.99 21.43 10.73
N GLN A 244 6.17 21.21 12.02
CA GLN A 244 7.39 21.54 12.73
C GLN A 244 8.60 20.79 12.18
N LEU A 245 8.49 19.46 11.96
CA LEU A 245 9.55 18.66 11.32
C LEU A 245 9.99 19.25 9.96
N TYR A 246 9.02 19.70 9.17
CA TYR A 246 9.29 20.33 7.87
C TYR A 246 9.95 21.71 8.03
N ALA A 247 9.43 22.57 8.90
CA ALA A 247 9.93 23.92 9.15
C ALA A 247 11.37 23.91 9.71
N ASP A 248 11.67 22.95 10.59
CA ASP A 248 13.01 22.75 11.18
C ASP A 248 14.02 22.17 10.17
N LYS A 249 13.58 21.82 8.95
CA LYS A 249 14.40 21.18 7.92
C LYS A 249 15.00 19.84 8.36
N SER A 250 14.31 19.15 9.25
CA SER A 250 14.72 17.85 9.81
C SER A 250 14.34 16.68 8.91
N LEU A 251 13.46 16.92 7.93
CA LEU A 251 13.04 15.91 6.96
C LEU A 251 14.02 15.80 5.79
N LEU A 252 14.30 14.56 5.38
CA LEU A 252 14.89 14.29 4.08
C LEU A 252 13.84 14.54 3.00
N LEU A 253 14.12 15.44 2.08
CA LEU A 253 13.31 15.75 0.90
C LEU A 253 14.19 15.62 -0.34
N GLY A 254 13.63 15.11 -1.43
CA GLY A 254 14.38 14.86 -2.66
C GLY A 254 15.28 13.62 -2.58
N ALA A 255 14.90 12.61 -1.79
CA ALA A 255 15.53 11.30 -1.84
C ALA A 255 15.37 10.68 -3.23
N PRO A 256 16.35 9.90 -3.71
CA PRO A 256 16.28 9.25 -5.03
C PRO A 256 15.23 8.16 -5.09
N THR A 257 14.79 7.65 -3.94
CA THR A 257 13.79 6.59 -3.81
C THR A 257 12.60 7.06 -2.98
N ASP A 258 11.52 6.31 -3.04
CA ASP A 258 10.32 6.58 -2.25
C ASP A 258 10.47 6.08 -0.80
N TRP A 259 9.53 6.46 0.07
CA TRP A 259 9.47 6.10 1.49
C TRP A 259 9.45 4.58 1.73
N SER A 260 8.90 3.81 0.79
CA SER A 260 8.82 2.35 0.87
C SER A 260 10.17 1.64 0.65
N ASP A 261 11.14 2.31 -0.01
CA ASP A 261 12.47 1.77 -0.26
C ASP A 261 13.42 2.19 0.88
N PRO A 262 14.09 1.24 1.57
CA PRO A 262 14.96 1.54 2.69
C PRO A 262 16.33 2.11 2.31
N SER A 263 16.62 2.33 1.03
CA SER A 263 17.95 2.72 0.53
C SER A 263 18.45 4.03 1.16
N ALA A 264 17.59 5.03 1.36
CA ALA A 264 17.95 6.27 2.00
C ALA A 264 18.44 6.06 3.45
N PHE A 265 17.78 5.18 4.19
CA PHE A 265 18.15 4.80 5.56
C PHE A 265 19.42 3.97 5.61
N ILE A 266 19.53 2.98 4.72
CA ILE A 266 20.71 2.09 4.62
C ILE A 266 21.97 2.91 4.28
N GLN A 267 21.88 3.87 3.35
CA GLN A 267 22.97 4.73 2.95
C GLN A 267 23.31 5.84 3.95
N GLY A 268 22.52 5.99 5.03
CA GLY A 268 22.75 7.00 6.05
C GLY A 268 22.36 8.43 5.62
N LEU A 269 21.54 8.57 4.58
CA LEU A 269 20.96 9.88 4.20
C LEU A 269 19.95 10.37 5.25
N THR A 270 19.39 9.44 6.00
CA THR A 270 18.48 9.72 7.12
C THR A 270 18.79 8.80 8.31
N ALA A 271 18.61 9.32 9.52
CA ALA A 271 18.81 8.56 10.77
C ALA A 271 17.58 7.76 11.18
N MET A 272 16.40 8.21 10.78
CA MET A 272 15.12 7.51 10.98
C MET A 272 14.33 7.50 9.69
N GLN A 273 13.59 6.43 9.42
CA GLN A 273 12.75 6.32 8.23
C GLN A 273 11.43 5.62 8.56
N TRP A 274 10.32 6.19 8.09
CA TRP A 274 9.04 5.50 8.01
C TRP A 274 9.05 4.56 6.82
N SER A 275 8.85 3.26 7.05
CA SER A 275 8.82 2.25 6.01
C SER A 275 7.98 1.05 6.47
N GLY A 276 7.91 0.00 5.67
CA GLY A 276 7.15 -1.19 6.03
C GLY A 276 8.00 -2.36 6.46
N LEU A 277 7.31 -3.40 6.96
CA LEU A 277 7.94 -4.64 7.40
C LEU A 277 8.76 -5.31 6.28
N TRP A 278 8.35 -5.14 5.03
CA TRP A 278 9.06 -5.63 3.84
C TRP A 278 10.51 -5.14 3.72
N ALA A 279 10.84 -3.98 4.29
CA ALA A 279 12.18 -3.42 4.29
C ALA A 279 13.17 -4.14 5.22
N LEU A 280 12.64 -4.90 6.21
CA LEU A 280 13.43 -5.50 7.28
C LEU A 280 14.62 -6.35 6.80
N PRO A 281 14.49 -7.25 5.79
CA PRO A 281 15.63 -8.07 5.35
C PRO A 281 16.77 -7.26 4.75
N ALA A 282 16.44 -6.22 3.95
CA ALA A 282 17.44 -5.36 3.34
C ALA A 282 18.19 -4.52 4.40
N VAL A 283 17.45 -3.99 5.37
CA VAL A 283 18.01 -3.22 6.49
C VAL A 283 18.89 -4.11 7.37
N GLN A 284 18.41 -5.30 7.74
CA GLN A 284 19.18 -6.27 8.55
C GLN A 284 20.47 -6.69 7.84
N LYS A 285 20.39 -6.98 6.54
CA LYS A 285 21.57 -7.35 5.74
C LYS A 285 22.62 -6.25 5.69
N ALA A 286 22.18 -5.00 5.58
CA ALA A 286 23.09 -3.85 5.42
C ALA A 286 23.66 -3.33 6.73
N LEU A 287 22.87 -3.35 7.81
CA LEU A 287 23.16 -2.66 9.06
C LEU A 287 23.41 -3.61 10.24
N GLY A 288 23.21 -4.92 10.09
CA GLY A 288 23.28 -5.88 11.18
C GLY A 288 22.36 -5.47 12.33
N ASP A 289 22.91 -5.30 13.53
CA ASP A 289 22.15 -4.94 14.73
C ASP A 289 22.06 -3.42 14.98
N ASP A 290 22.60 -2.58 14.08
CA ASP A 290 22.61 -1.12 14.24
C ASP A 290 21.28 -0.45 13.85
N PHE A 291 20.17 -1.15 14.04
CA PHE A 291 18.86 -0.54 13.85
C PHE A 291 17.83 -1.13 14.83
N GLY A 292 16.72 -0.45 14.95
CA GLY A 292 15.52 -0.93 15.63
C GLY A 292 14.29 -0.40 14.92
N VAL A 293 13.13 -0.90 15.34
CA VAL A 293 11.82 -0.49 14.84
C VAL A 293 10.92 -0.02 15.98
N LEU A 294 10.02 0.91 15.68
CA LEU A 294 9.06 1.48 16.63
C LEU A 294 7.69 1.62 15.96
N PRO A 295 6.59 1.60 16.73
CA PRO A 295 5.34 2.17 16.27
C PRO A 295 5.50 3.68 16.03
N PHE A 296 4.60 4.29 15.27
CA PHE A 296 4.53 5.75 15.18
C PHE A 296 4.27 6.32 16.58
N PRO A 297 5.09 7.31 17.05
CA PRO A 297 5.02 7.79 18.42
C PRO A 297 3.70 8.49 18.74
N LYS A 298 3.24 8.35 19.98
CA LYS A 298 1.98 8.94 20.43
C LYS A 298 2.02 10.46 20.53
N GLU A 299 0.87 11.11 20.35
CA GLU A 299 0.66 12.55 20.62
C GLU A 299 0.01 12.74 21.99
N GLY A 300 0.66 13.54 22.84
CA GLY A 300 0.11 13.93 24.13
C GLY A 300 -0.15 12.77 25.11
N GLY A 301 -0.88 13.09 26.19
CA GLY A 301 -1.16 12.15 27.27
C GLY A 301 -2.21 11.09 26.93
N SER A 302 -3.24 11.46 26.16
CA SER A 302 -4.32 10.57 25.73
C SER A 302 -3.99 9.78 24.46
N GLY A 303 -2.91 10.14 23.76
CA GLY A 303 -2.46 9.45 22.54
C GLY A 303 -1.95 8.04 22.78
N LYS A 304 -1.87 7.26 21.70
CA LYS A 304 -1.39 5.88 21.70
C LYS A 304 -0.34 5.70 20.60
N PRO A 305 0.72 4.90 20.84
CA PRO A 305 1.56 4.47 19.74
C PRO A 305 0.70 3.80 18.66
N SER A 306 1.03 3.98 17.38
CA SER A 306 0.13 3.54 16.31
C SER A 306 0.88 2.82 15.19
N VAL A 307 0.32 1.70 14.75
CA VAL A 307 0.85 0.87 13.66
C VAL A 307 -0.26 0.64 12.65
N PRO A 308 -0.21 1.24 11.45
CA PRO A 308 -1.13 0.88 10.40
C PRO A 308 -0.87 -0.55 9.96
N VAL A 309 -1.91 -1.37 10.01
CA VAL A 309 -1.90 -2.77 9.61
C VAL A 309 -2.81 -2.93 8.39
N GLY A 310 -2.30 -3.61 7.39
CA GLY A 310 -3.06 -3.90 6.17
C GLY A 310 -2.32 -4.94 5.36
N ALA A 311 -2.89 -5.30 4.24
CA ALA A 311 -2.21 -6.07 3.19
C ALA A 311 -3.11 -6.21 1.98
N TYR A 312 -2.48 -6.46 0.85
CA TYR A 312 -3.21 -6.93 -0.31
C TYR A 312 -3.85 -8.29 -0.04
N GLY A 313 -4.93 -8.56 -0.74
CA GLY A 313 -5.62 -9.83 -0.75
C GLY A 313 -6.08 -10.16 -2.16
N ALA A 314 -6.32 -11.44 -2.43
CA ALA A 314 -6.80 -11.92 -3.71
C ALA A 314 -8.32 -11.77 -3.81
N ALA A 315 -8.80 -11.08 -4.84
CA ALA A 315 -10.21 -10.90 -5.15
C ALA A 315 -10.54 -11.42 -6.56
N VAL A 316 -11.83 -11.68 -6.81
CA VAL A 316 -12.35 -12.13 -8.10
C VAL A 316 -13.20 -11.02 -8.70
N SER A 317 -12.96 -10.71 -9.96
CA SER A 317 -13.77 -9.77 -10.73
C SER A 317 -15.16 -10.34 -11.02
N ALA A 318 -16.19 -9.56 -10.74
CA ALA A 318 -17.55 -9.95 -11.08
C ALA A 318 -17.82 -9.98 -12.61
N ARG A 319 -16.95 -9.36 -13.40
CA ARG A 319 -16.98 -9.42 -14.87
C ARG A 319 -16.23 -10.63 -15.45
N SER A 320 -15.52 -11.39 -14.60
CA SER A 320 -14.92 -12.64 -15.04
C SER A 320 -15.98 -13.61 -15.58
N LYS A 321 -15.74 -14.15 -16.76
CA LYS A 321 -16.56 -15.22 -17.34
C LYS A 321 -16.28 -16.58 -16.71
N GLN A 322 -15.26 -16.65 -15.83
CA GLN A 322 -14.76 -17.87 -15.20
C GLN A 322 -14.71 -17.75 -13.67
N GLN A 323 -15.72 -17.08 -13.06
CA GLN A 323 -15.73 -16.79 -11.63
C GLN A 323 -15.54 -18.05 -10.76
N ALA A 324 -16.15 -19.17 -11.15
CA ALA A 324 -16.01 -20.44 -10.40
C ALA A 324 -14.56 -20.95 -10.41
N ALA A 325 -13.90 -20.95 -11.58
CA ALA A 325 -12.50 -21.35 -11.70
C ALA A 325 -11.55 -20.37 -10.98
N ALA A 326 -11.84 -19.06 -11.04
CA ALA A 326 -11.10 -18.03 -10.33
C ALA A 326 -11.21 -18.20 -8.80
N LYS A 327 -12.43 -18.44 -8.27
CA LYS A 327 -12.65 -18.76 -6.84
C LYS A 327 -11.89 -20.00 -6.41
N GLU A 328 -11.95 -21.06 -7.21
CA GLU A 328 -11.25 -22.32 -6.91
C GLU A 328 -9.74 -22.12 -6.88
N TYR A 329 -9.16 -21.37 -7.83
CA TYR A 329 -7.75 -21.05 -7.87
C TYR A 329 -7.27 -20.25 -6.64
N ILE A 330 -7.96 -19.16 -6.26
CA ILE A 330 -7.54 -18.37 -5.11
C ILE A 330 -7.75 -19.11 -3.78
N LYS A 331 -8.77 -19.97 -3.68
CA LYS A 331 -8.95 -20.86 -2.54
C LYS A 331 -7.78 -21.82 -2.41
N TRP A 332 -7.44 -22.50 -3.53
CA TRP A 332 -6.31 -23.41 -3.57
C TRP A 332 -5.03 -22.70 -3.13
N LEU A 333 -4.70 -21.52 -3.70
CA LEU A 333 -3.45 -20.83 -3.41
C LEU A 333 -3.42 -20.25 -1.99
N TRP A 334 -4.46 -19.50 -1.60
CA TRP A 334 -4.42 -18.67 -0.40
C TRP A 334 -5.12 -19.27 0.83
N ILE A 335 -5.70 -20.47 0.71
CA ILE A 335 -6.29 -21.21 1.84
C ILE A 335 -5.67 -22.61 1.97
N GLU A 336 -5.51 -23.34 0.85
CA GLU A 336 -5.13 -24.75 0.92
C GLU A 336 -3.60 -24.97 0.84
N GLN A 337 -2.84 -24.12 0.12
CA GLN A 337 -1.38 -24.27 -0.06
C GLN A 337 -0.58 -23.54 1.03
N GLU A 338 -0.50 -24.11 2.23
CA GLU A 338 0.22 -23.53 3.38
C GLU A 338 1.70 -23.22 3.06
N GLU A 339 2.34 -24.08 2.25
CA GLU A 339 3.73 -23.89 1.83
C GLU A 339 3.90 -22.62 1.00
N PHE A 340 3.02 -22.38 0.01
CA PHE A 340 3.10 -21.19 -0.84
C PHE A 340 2.76 -19.91 -0.07
N GLN A 341 1.81 -19.97 0.85
CA GLN A 341 1.48 -18.84 1.73
C GLN A 341 2.67 -18.46 2.62
N THR A 342 3.34 -19.47 3.19
CA THR A 342 4.52 -19.28 4.03
C THR A 342 5.71 -18.78 3.21
N ASP A 343 5.95 -19.36 2.02
CA ASP A 343 7.00 -18.94 1.09
C ASP A 343 6.79 -17.49 0.65
N PHE A 344 5.58 -17.13 0.26
CA PHE A 344 5.24 -15.76 -0.14
C PHE A 344 5.48 -14.75 1.00
N ALA A 345 5.07 -15.07 2.21
CA ALA A 345 5.22 -14.17 3.34
C ALA A 345 6.68 -14.02 3.80
N LEU A 346 7.49 -15.09 3.79
CA LEU A 346 8.75 -15.11 4.54
C LEU A 346 10.01 -15.23 3.69
N SER A 347 9.91 -15.48 2.36
CA SER A 347 11.07 -15.76 1.54
C SER A 347 11.57 -14.58 0.71
N TYR A 348 10.71 -13.62 0.38
CA TYR A 348 11.04 -12.50 -0.53
C TYR A 348 11.03 -11.17 0.19
N GLY A 349 9.89 -10.75 0.70
CA GLY A 349 9.78 -9.70 1.66
C GLY A 349 9.75 -10.29 3.07
N PHE A 350 9.51 -9.44 4.04
CA PHE A 350 9.27 -9.89 5.40
C PHE A 350 7.87 -9.47 5.79
N HIS A 351 6.95 -10.41 5.71
CA HIS A 351 5.54 -10.22 6.03
C HIS A 351 5.12 -11.24 7.06
N ILE A 352 4.02 -11.02 7.73
CA ILE A 352 3.42 -12.01 8.61
C ILE A 352 2.41 -12.80 7.79
N PRO A 353 2.41 -14.15 7.80
CA PRO A 353 1.34 -14.93 7.18
C PRO A 353 -0.04 -14.46 7.64
N ALA A 354 -1.00 -14.33 6.72
CA ALA A 354 -2.35 -13.87 7.06
C ALA A 354 -3.09 -14.85 7.99
N ARG A 355 -2.75 -16.13 7.92
CA ARG A 355 -3.26 -17.18 8.81
C ARG A 355 -2.46 -17.21 10.10
N VAL A 356 -3.19 -17.11 11.22
CA VAL A 356 -2.60 -17.11 12.59
C VAL A 356 -1.80 -18.38 12.85
N SER A 357 -2.32 -19.54 12.42
CA SER A 357 -1.64 -20.83 12.58
C SER A 357 -0.29 -20.90 11.87
N LEU A 358 -0.16 -20.26 10.69
CA LEU A 358 1.11 -20.19 9.96
C LEU A 358 2.06 -19.16 10.57
N ALA A 359 1.54 -18.02 11.01
CA ALA A 359 2.34 -16.99 11.69
C ALA A 359 2.97 -17.54 12.98
N GLN A 360 2.23 -18.33 13.77
CA GLN A 360 2.73 -18.97 14.99
C GLN A 360 3.86 -19.98 14.72
N LYS A 361 3.86 -20.66 13.58
CA LYS A 361 4.90 -21.60 13.16
C LYS A 361 6.16 -20.88 12.64
N ALA A 362 6.06 -19.61 12.23
CA ALA A 362 7.13 -18.87 11.58
C ALA A 362 8.26 -18.49 12.57
N SER A 363 9.36 -19.24 12.53
CA SER A 363 10.53 -18.98 13.40
C SER A 363 11.15 -17.60 13.17
N LYS A 364 11.17 -17.11 11.92
CA LYS A 364 11.69 -15.79 11.56
C LYS A 364 10.98 -14.60 12.23
N LEU A 365 9.78 -14.81 12.78
CA LEU A 365 8.98 -13.79 13.47
C LEU A 365 9.20 -13.77 15.01
N LYS A 366 10.09 -14.62 15.54
CA LYS A 366 10.21 -14.83 17.00
C LYS A 366 11.33 -14.04 17.65
N ASP A 367 12.23 -13.45 16.88
CA ASP A 367 13.42 -12.78 17.40
C ASP A 367 13.65 -11.39 16.79
N GLY A 368 14.37 -10.53 17.52
CA GLY A 368 14.84 -9.24 17.07
C GLY A 368 13.73 -8.26 16.64
N ALA A 369 14.03 -7.43 15.65
CA ALA A 369 13.10 -6.43 15.13
C ALA A 369 11.80 -7.02 14.55
N ALA A 370 11.83 -8.27 14.09
CA ALA A 370 10.66 -8.98 13.61
C ALA A 370 9.67 -9.30 14.73
N ALA A 371 10.16 -9.80 15.87
CA ALA A 371 9.34 -10.05 17.05
C ALA A 371 8.77 -8.76 17.63
N ASP A 372 9.57 -7.67 17.64
CA ASP A 372 9.09 -6.34 18.02
C ASP A 372 7.96 -5.87 17.10
N ALA A 373 8.09 -6.04 15.79
CA ALA A 373 7.08 -5.68 14.81
C ALA A 373 5.76 -6.43 15.04
N VAL A 374 5.82 -7.76 15.27
CA VAL A 374 4.64 -8.58 15.58
C VAL A 374 3.95 -8.08 16.85
N ARG A 375 4.73 -7.81 17.90
CA ARG A 375 4.22 -7.28 19.17
C ARG A 375 3.56 -5.90 18.96
N PHE A 376 4.19 -5.00 18.22
CA PHE A 376 3.63 -3.68 17.95
C PHE A 376 2.35 -3.73 17.13
N ALA A 377 2.25 -4.64 16.15
CA ALA A 377 1.01 -4.85 15.41
C ALA A 377 -0.12 -5.37 16.32
N THR A 378 0.22 -6.25 17.26
CA THR A 378 -0.75 -6.80 18.23
C THR A 378 -1.24 -5.73 19.21
N ASP A 379 -0.31 -4.94 19.77
CA ASP A 379 -0.61 -3.98 20.85
C ASP A 379 -1.14 -2.63 20.33
N ASN A 380 -0.71 -2.21 19.12
CA ASN A 380 -0.90 -0.86 18.61
C ASN A 380 -1.47 -0.84 17.16
N GLY A 381 -1.81 -2.01 16.62
CA GLY A 381 -2.30 -2.16 15.25
C GLY A 381 -3.68 -1.55 15.05
N TYR A 382 -3.87 -0.88 13.93
CA TYR A 382 -5.18 -0.45 13.46
C TYR A 382 -5.29 -0.71 11.95
N ALA A 383 -6.50 -1.02 11.52
CA ALA A 383 -6.82 -1.13 10.09
C ALA A 383 -7.61 0.10 9.62
N GLN A 384 -7.45 0.45 8.36
CA GLN A 384 -8.25 1.53 7.76
C GLN A 384 -9.71 1.10 7.68
N PRO A 385 -10.66 1.90 8.21
CA PRO A 385 -12.08 1.56 8.16
C PRO A 385 -12.61 1.55 6.71
N LEU A 386 -13.49 0.63 6.39
CA LEU A 386 -14.11 0.54 5.05
C LEU A 386 -14.89 1.81 4.65
N LEU A 387 -15.46 2.52 5.64
CA LEU A 387 -16.15 3.80 5.44
C LEU A 387 -15.21 4.97 5.16
N TRP A 388 -13.90 4.81 5.30
CA TRP A 388 -12.91 5.80 4.88
C TRP A 388 -12.70 5.71 3.38
N THR A 389 -13.50 6.48 2.65
CA THR A 389 -13.54 6.42 1.18
C THR A 389 -12.31 7.08 0.54
N PRO A 390 -12.01 6.78 -0.74
CA PRO A 390 -10.95 7.47 -1.48
C PRO A 390 -11.13 8.99 -1.53
N ALA A 391 -12.36 9.50 -1.55
CA ALA A 391 -12.63 10.94 -1.54
C ALA A 391 -12.27 11.58 -0.17
N GLY A 392 -12.59 10.91 0.94
CA GLY A 392 -12.17 11.32 2.27
C GLY A 392 -10.66 11.31 2.43
N GLN A 393 -10.02 10.24 1.95
CA GLN A 393 -8.56 10.12 1.96
C GLN A 393 -7.87 11.23 1.16
N SER A 394 -8.31 11.51 -0.07
CA SER A 394 -7.74 12.59 -0.89
C SER A 394 -7.91 13.94 -0.22
N ALA A 395 -9.09 14.24 0.35
CA ALA A 395 -9.31 15.49 1.06
C ALA A 395 -8.37 15.67 2.26
N TYR A 396 -8.11 14.58 3.00
CA TYR A 396 -7.19 14.58 4.14
C TYR A 396 -5.72 14.74 3.68
N GLN A 397 -5.28 14.01 2.67
CA GLN A 397 -3.92 14.10 2.13
C GLN A 397 -3.60 15.49 1.57
N ASP A 398 -4.55 16.11 0.87
CA ASP A 398 -4.42 17.48 0.36
C ASP A 398 -4.28 18.50 1.51
N ALA A 399 -5.10 18.35 2.56
CA ALA A 399 -5.01 19.19 3.75
C ALA A 399 -3.66 18.99 4.47
N LEU A 400 -3.24 17.75 4.64
CA LEU A 400 -1.96 17.41 5.27
C LEU A 400 -0.78 18.00 4.47
N SER A 401 -0.82 17.93 3.14
CA SER A 401 0.19 18.56 2.29
C SER A 401 0.26 20.07 2.48
N ARG A 402 -0.90 20.76 2.52
CA ARG A 402 -0.94 22.22 2.79
C ARG A 402 -0.45 22.57 4.19
N ILE A 403 -0.82 21.81 5.20
CA ILE A 403 -0.32 22.00 6.58
C ILE A 403 1.20 21.86 6.61
N ILE A 404 1.73 20.76 6.08
CA ILE A 404 3.16 20.45 6.14
C ILE A 404 3.97 21.45 5.33
N LYS A 405 3.66 21.65 4.05
CA LYS A 405 4.48 22.41 3.11
C LYS A 405 4.20 23.90 3.16
N ASP A 406 2.93 24.29 3.17
CA ASP A 406 2.53 25.70 3.02
C ASP A 406 2.30 26.38 4.38
N GLY A 407 2.27 25.61 5.48
CA GLY A 407 2.03 26.15 6.81
C GLY A 407 0.58 26.57 7.03
N ALA A 408 -0.37 25.96 6.30
CA ALA A 408 -1.78 26.18 6.51
C ALA A 408 -2.19 25.84 7.96
N ASN A 409 -3.19 26.56 8.49
CA ASN A 409 -3.64 26.34 9.87
C ASN A 409 -4.31 24.97 10.00
N PRO A 410 -3.81 24.07 10.88
CA PRO A 410 -4.33 22.71 11.01
C PRO A 410 -5.83 22.66 11.40
N ASP A 411 -6.31 23.52 12.29
CA ASP A 411 -7.71 23.54 12.70
C ASP A 411 -8.64 23.90 11.53
N THR A 412 -8.24 24.86 10.71
CA THR A 412 -9.02 25.30 9.55
C THR A 412 -9.08 24.20 8.48
N GLU A 413 -7.94 23.58 8.20
CA GLU A 413 -7.86 22.47 7.23
C GLU A 413 -8.67 21.27 7.70
N LEU A 414 -8.54 20.87 8.96
CA LEU A 414 -9.27 19.74 9.53
C LEU A 414 -10.79 19.97 9.51
N LYS A 415 -11.29 21.17 9.82
CA LYS A 415 -12.72 21.48 9.69
C LYS A 415 -13.23 21.26 8.26
N THR A 416 -12.41 21.60 7.26
CA THR A 416 -12.75 21.36 5.86
C THR A 416 -12.78 19.87 5.54
N VAL A 417 -11.81 19.09 6.03
CA VAL A 417 -11.78 17.63 5.86
C VAL A 417 -12.97 16.96 6.56
N VAL A 418 -13.27 17.34 7.80
CA VAL A 418 -14.43 16.84 8.56
C VAL A 418 -15.73 17.05 7.79
N ARG A 419 -15.95 18.27 7.27
CA ARG A 419 -17.14 18.58 6.47
C ARG A 419 -17.24 17.69 5.23
N LYS A 420 -16.16 17.62 4.42
CA LYS A 420 -16.11 16.79 3.22
C LYS A 420 -16.32 15.30 3.52
N THR A 421 -15.71 14.80 4.59
CA THR A 421 -15.87 13.42 5.03
C THR A 421 -17.30 13.13 5.46
N ASN A 422 -17.95 14.05 6.18
CA ASN A 422 -19.37 13.91 6.56
C ASN A 422 -20.29 13.90 5.34
N GLU A 423 -20.06 14.78 4.34
CA GLU A 423 -20.81 14.79 3.08
C GLU A 423 -20.68 13.45 2.35
N GLU A 424 -19.47 12.92 2.30
CA GLU A 424 -19.18 11.64 1.69
C GLU A 424 -19.82 10.45 2.44
N LEU A 425 -19.78 10.45 3.76
CA LEU A 425 -20.44 9.44 4.58
C LEU A 425 -21.96 9.44 4.36
N GLN A 426 -22.56 10.62 4.22
CA GLN A 426 -23.99 10.73 3.89
C GLN A 426 -24.28 10.19 2.48
N ARG A 427 -23.42 10.49 1.48
CA ARG A 427 -23.54 9.96 0.12
C ARG A 427 -23.52 8.43 0.14
N VAL A 428 -22.57 7.87 0.87
CA VAL A 428 -22.41 6.42 1.00
C VAL A 428 -23.62 5.79 1.71
N LYS A 429 -24.12 6.39 2.79
CA LYS A 429 -25.30 5.89 3.52
C LYS A 429 -26.59 5.95 2.70
N LYS A 430 -26.80 7.02 1.91
CA LYS A 430 -27.98 7.15 1.03
C LYS A 430 -28.04 6.10 -0.09
N LYS A 431 -26.91 5.61 -0.55
CA LYS A 431 -26.85 4.50 -1.53
C LYS A 431 -27.20 3.13 -0.92
N SER A 432 -27.41 3.06 0.40
CA SER A 432 -27.73 1.83 1.14
C SER A 432 -29.24 1.69 1.43
N SER A 433 -30.03 2.74 1.20
CA SER A 433 -31.49 2.79 1.30
C SER A 433 -32.12 2.77 -0.09
#